data_965f23e31943069e8d4a667f9e3783e8
#
_entry.id   965f23e31943069e8d4a667f9e3783e8
#
_cell.length_a   1.000
_cell.length_b   1.000
_cell.length_c   1.000
_cell.angle_alpha   90.00
_cell.angle_beta   90.00
_cell.angle_gamma   90.00
#
_symmetry.space_group_name_H-M   'P 1'
#
loop_
_entity.id
_entity.type
_entity.pdbx_description
1 polymer ?
#
loop_
_entity_poly.entity_id
_entity_poly.type
_entity_poly.pdbx_seq_one_letter_code
_entity_poly.pdbx_strand_id
1 'polypeptide(L)'
;MKKRKKILYIITKSVWGGAQKYVFDLATGLPKDEFEVFVASGGREFLAEKIRRAEIPYFEIKNFQRDINFFKDIFAFFELLLAKLIQY
;
A
#
# COMPACT_ATOMS: atom_id res chain seq x y z
N MET A 1 -8.22 21.19 12.11
CA MET A 1 -7.26 20.16 11.75
C MET A 1 -7.67 19.52 10.43
N LYS A 2 -6.78 19.49 9.47
CA LYS A 2 -7.09 18.96 8.14
C LYS A 2 -7.11 17.45 8.18
N LYS A 3 -8.22 16.84 7.75
CA LYS A 3 -8.35 15.38 7.69
C LYS A 3 -7.57 14.85 6.49
N ARG A 4 -6.61 13.97 6.74
CA ARG A 4 -5.85 13.34 5.67
C ARG A 4 -6.68 12.27 4.97
N LYS A 5 -6.50 12.15 3.66
CA LYS A 5 -7.12 11.08 2.88
C LYS A 5 -6.25 9.85 2.95
N LYS A 6 -6.90 8.70 3.09
CA LYS A 6 -6.18 7.42 3.19
C LYS A 6 -6.08 6.76 1.83
N ILE A 7 -4.88 6.33 1.48
CA ILE A 7 -4.61 5.64 0.22
C ILE A 7 -3.92 4.32 0.52
N LEU A 8 -4.40 3.26 -0.08
CA LEU A 8 -3.75 1.95 0.01
C LEU A 8 -3.32 1.52 -1.38
N TYR A 9 -2.03 1.24 -1.54
CA TYR A 9 -1.49 0.63 -2.75
C TYR A 9 -1.36 -0.87 -2.52
N ILE A 10 -1.90 -1.65 -3.44
CA ILE A 10 -1.82 -3.11 -3.38
C ILE A 10 -1.08 -3.61 -4.61
N ILE A 11 -0.01 -4.36 -4.38
CA ILE A 11 0.77 -4.98 -5.44
C ILE A 11 1.01 -6.44 -5.09
N THR A 12 0.96 -7.33 -6.08
CA THR A 12 0.98 -8.76 -5.82
C THR A 12 2.29 -9.28 -5.27
N LYS A 13 3.42 -8.70 -5.67
CA LYS A 13 4.75 -9.16 -5.25
C LYS A 13 5.58 -8.01 -4.73
N SER A 14 6.43 -8.28 -3.74
CA SER A 14 7.34 -7.29 -3.18
C SER A 14 8.77 -7.39 -3.73
N VAL A 15 9.02 -8.30 -4.69
CA VAL A 15 10.31 -8.41 -5.38
C VAL A 15 10.56 -7.12 -6.18
N TRP A 16 11.76 -6.57 -6.08
CA TRP A 16 12.04 -5.29 -6.70
C TRP A 16 12.03 -5.37 -8.23
N GLY A 17 11.26 -4.50 -8.84
CA GLY A 17 11.12 -4.40 -10.28
C GLY A 17 10.45 -3.07 -10.64
N GLY A 18 10.08 -2.90 -11.91
CA GLY A 18 9.50 -1.64 -12.37
C GLY A 18 8.23 -1.23 -11.66
N ALA A 19 7.31 -2.18 -11.47
CA ALA A 19 6.05 -1.90 -10.78
C ALA A 19 6.27 -1.56 -9.32
N GLN A 20 7.18 -2.25 -8.66
CA GLN A 20 7.50 -2.03 -7.26
C GLN A 20 8.14 -0.65 -7.07
N LYS A 21 9.04 -0.28 -7.95
CA LYS A 21 9.62 1.06 -7.92
C LYS A 21 8.55 2.13 -8.12
N TYR A 22 7.63 1.90 -9.04
CA TYR A 22 6.52 2.82 -9.29
C TYR A 22 5.66 3.02 -8.04
N VAL A 23 5.31 1.92 -7.36
CA VAL A 23 4.54 1.99 -6.12
C VAL A 23 5.33 2.76 -5.05
N PHE A 24 6.61 2.47 -4.92
CA PHE A 24 7.45 3.16 -3.94
C PHE A 24 7.51 4.66 -4.23
N ASP A 25 7.70 5.04 -5.48
CA ASP A 25 7.78 6.45 -5.86
C ASP A 25 6.45 7.18 -5.60
N LEU A 26 5.33 6.53 -5.93
CA LEU A 26 4.01 7.11 -5.63
C LEU A 26 3.78 7.24 -4.13
N ALA A 27 4.08 6.18 -3.39
CA ALA A 27 3.81 6.17 -1.94
C ALA A 27 4.64 7.20 -1.19
N THR A 28 5.89 7.42 -1.61
CA THR A 28 6.78 8.37 -0.95
C THR A 28 6.66 9.79 -1.50
N GLY A 29 6.06 9.94 -2.67
CA GLY A 29 5.93 11.25 -3.31
C GLY A 29 4.72 12.06 -2.92
N LEU A 30 3.74 11.45 -2.25
CA LEU A 30 2.54 12.17 -1.85
C LEU A 30 2.78 13.05 -0.62
N PRO A 31 2.17 14.24 -0.56
CA PRO A 31 2.29 15.09 0.61
C PRO A 31 1.77 14.40 1.87
N LYS A 32 2.59 14.28 2.88
CA LYS A 32 2.25 13.56 4.11
C LYS A 32 1.20 14.29 4.96
N ASP A 33 1.08 15.59 4.78
CA ASP A 33 0.07 16.37 5.49
C ASP A 33 -1.32 16.22 4.87
N GLU A 34 -1.40 15.75 3.63
CA GLU A 34 -2.68 15.57 2.92
C GLU A 34 -3.09 14.11 2.81
N PHE A 35 -2.12 13.20 2.79
CA PHE A 35 -2.37 11.78 2.56
C PHE A 35 -1.72 10.90 3.60
N GLU A 36 -2.47 9.91 4.05
CA GLU A 36 -1.95 8.83 4.87
C GLU A 36 -1.87 7.59 3.97
N VAL A 37 -0.65 7.11 3.74
CA VAL A 37 -0.38 6.08 2.73
C VAL A 37 -0.10 4.75 3.39
N PHE A 38 -0.67 3.69 2.82
CA PHE A 38 -0.44 2.31 3.24
C PHE A 38 -0.06 1.50 2.01
N VAL A 39 0.78 0.50 2.19
CA VAL A 39 1.17 -0.41 1.11
C VAL A 39 0.96 -1.84 1.56
N ALA A 40 0.35 -2.65 0.70
CA ALA A 40 0.18 -4.08 0.92
C ALA A 40 0.71 -4.84 -0.28
N SER A 41 1.48 -5.89 -0.05
CA SER A 41 1.96 -6.72 -1.15
C SER A 41 2.29 -8.12 -0.66
N GLY A 42 2.48 -9.04 -1.60
CA GLY A 42 2.86 -10.40 -1.27
C GLY A 42 4.33 -10.49 -0.87
N GLY A 43 4.60 -11.13 0.26
CA GLY A 43 5.95 -11.39 0.73
C GLY A 43 6.60 -10.22 1.46
N ARG A 44 7.87 -10.42 1.81
CA ARG A 44 8.66 -9.43 2.56
C ARG A 44 9.98 -9.17 1.85
N GLU A 45 9.91 -8.95 0.55
CA GLU A 45 11.09 -8.73 -0.26
C GLU A 45 11.54 -7.26 -0.20
N PHE A 46 12.31 -6.84 -1.17
CA PHE A 46 12.99 -5.54 -1.13
C PHE A 46 12.03 -4.35 -1.03
N LEU A 47 10.86 -4.43 -1.70
CA LEU A 47 9.88 -3.35 -1.59
C LEU A 47 9.40 -3.17 -0.15
N ALA A 48 9.11 -4.28 0.53
CA ALA A 48 8.66 -4.23 1.92
C ALA A 48 9.67 -3.51 2.80
N GLU A 49 10.95 -3.81 2.62
CA GLU A 49 12.01 -3.17 3.39
C GLU A 49 12.09 -1.67 3.10
N LYS A 50 12.02 -1.28 1.82
CA LYS A 50 12.08 0.13 1.46
C LYS A 50 10.87 0.89 2.00
N ILE A 51 9.69 0.30 1.97
CA ILE A 51 8.47 0.93 2.48
C ILE A 51 8.57 1.14 3.99
N ARG A 52 9.08 0.13 4.71
CA ARG A 52 9.27 0.26 6.16
C ARG A 52 10.28 1.34 6.51
N ARG A 53 11.36 1.43 5.77
CA ARG A 53 12.37 2.47 6.00
C ARG A 53 11.83 3.87 5.74
N ALA A 54 10.84 3.99 4.88
CA ALA A 54 10.17 5.26 4.62
C ALA A 54 9.08 5.55 5.67
N GLU A 55 8.96 4.68 6.69
CA GLU A 55 7.98 4.82 7.77
C GLU A 55 6.54 4.78 7.28
N ILE A 56 6.29 4.02 6.23
CA ILE A 56 4.95 3.78 5.69
C ILE A 56 4.49 2.40 6.17
N PRO A 57 3.27 2.28 6.72
CA PRO A 57 2.75 0.97 7.13
C PRO A 57 2.71 -0.01 5.97
N TYR A 58 3.27 -1.19 6.20
CA TYR A 58 3.34 -2.25 5.20
C TYR A 58 2.60 -3.47 5.71
N PHE A 59 1.75 -4.04 4.86
CA PHE A 59 0.98 -5.24 5.17
C PHE A 59 1.36 -6.36 4.22
N GLU A 60 1.76 -7.49 4.77
CA GLU A 60 2.07 -8.66 3.98
C GLU A 60 0.78 -9.40 3.61
N ILE A 61 0.58 -9.66 2.33
CA ILE A 61 -0.58 -10.41 1.84
C ILE A 61 -0.18 -11.87 1.72
N LYS A 62 -0.73 -12.72 2.58
CA LYS A 62 -0.44 -14.16 2.58
C LYS A 62 -1.43 -14.95 1.76
N ASN A 63 -2.70 -14.55 1.77
CA ASN A 63 -3.75 -15.15 0.96
C ASN A 63 -4.49 -14.02 0.26
N PHE A 64 -4.32 -13.91 -1.05
CA PHE A 64 -4.81 -12.75 -1.78
C PHE A 64 -6.32 -12.59 -1.72
N GLN A 65 -7.08 -13.69 -1.85
CA GLN A 65 -8.54 -13.60 -1.80
C GLN A 65 -9.05 -13.17 -0.43
N ARG A 66 -8.55 -13.82 0.62
CA ARG A 66 -8.99 -13.53 1.99
C ARG A 66 -8.57 -12.12 2.42
N ASP A 67 -7.32 -11.78 2.14
CA ASP A 67 -6.78 -10.50 2.60
C ASP A 67 -7.39 -9.32 1.84
N ILE A 68 -7.68 -9.49 0.55
CA ILE A 68 -8.35 -8.45 -0.23
C ILE A 68 -9.76 -8.20 0.30
N ASN A 69 -10.50 -9.26 0.68
CA ASN A 69 -11.81 -9.09 1.28
C ASN A 69 -11.74 -8.35 2.60
N PHE A 70 -10.71 -8.64 3.40
CA PHE A 70 -10.46 -7.92 4.64
C PHE A 70 -10.20 -6.43 4.38
N PHE A 71 -9.39 -6.11 3.37
CA PHE A 71 -9.12 -4.72 3.02
C PHE A 71 -10.37 -4.01 2.51
N LYS A 72 -11.25 -4.70 1.80
CA LYS A 72 -12.52 -4.11 1.36
C LYS A 72 -13.37 -3.69 2.55
N ASP A 73 -13.41 -4.50 3.59
CA ASP A 73 -14.15 -4.17 4.81
C ASP A 73 -13.56 -2.94 5.49
N ILE A 74 -12.24 -2.87 5.54
CA ILE A 74 -11.54 -1.71 6.10
C ILE A 74 -11.83 -0.46 5.28
N PHE A 75 -11.89 -0.57 3.95
CA PHE A 75 -12.20 0.56 3.08
C PHE A 75 -13.57 1.14 3.38
N ALA A 76 -14.56 0.28 3.60
CA ALA A 76 -15.90 0.74 3.94
C ALA A 76 -15.92 1.52 5.25
N PHE A 77 -15.05 1.15 6.20
CA PHE A 77 -15.00 1.78 7.52
C PHE A 77 -14.23 3.09 7.54
N PHE A 78 -13.14 3.19 6.78
CA PHE A 78 -12.21 4.32 6.89
C PHE A 78 -12.23 5.25 5.69
N GLU A 79 -13.19 5.07 4.77
CA GLU A 79 -13.28 5.89 3.56
C GLU A 79 -11.94 5.93 2.80
N LEU A 80 -11.32 4.77 2.61
CA LEU A 80 -10.09 4.69 1.85
C LEU A 80 -10.34 5.10 0.40
N LEU A 81 -9.56 6.05 -0.07
CA LEU A 81 -9.81 6.67 -1.37
C LEU A 81 -9.52 5.76 -2.53
N LEU A 82 -8.43 5.06 -2.50
CA LEU A 82 -8.02 4.33 -3.68
C LEU A 82 -7.23 3.11 -3.26
N ALA A 83 -7.70 1.96 -3.72
CA ALA A 83 -6.87 0.77 -3.72
C ALA A 83 -6.45 0.55 -5.16
N LYS A 84 -5.20 0.75 -5.45
CA LYS A 84 -4.69 0.48 -6.78
C LYS A 84 -4.08 -0.90 -6.79
N LEU A 85 -4.65 -1.80 -7.58
CA LEU A 85 -4.13 -3.14 -7.75
C LEU A 85 -3.20 -3.18 -8.94
N ILE A 86 -1.95 -3.54 -8.70
CA ILE A 86 -0.95 -3.71 -9.74
C ILE A 86 -0.55 -5.18 -9.76
N GLN A 87 -0.77 -5.84 -10.89
CA GLN A 87 -0.46 -7.27 -11.02
C GLN A 87 0.86 -7.48 -11.75
N TYR A 88 1.72 -8.24 -11.11
CA TYR A 88 3.02 -8.62 -11.68
C TYR A 88 3.42 -10.00 -11.25
#